data_587d352e6f700e73a2dadac2ef7c4c4d
#
_entry.id   587d352e6f700e73a2dadac2ef7c4c4d
#
_cell.length_a   1.000
_cell.length_b   1.000
_cell.length_c   1.000
_cell.angle_alpha   90.00
_cell.angle_beta   90.00
_cell.angle_gamma   90.00
#
_symmetry.space_group_name_H-M   'P 1'
#
loop_
_entity.id
_entity.type
_entity.pdbx_description
1 polymer ?
#
loop_
_entity_poly.entity_id
_entity_poly.type
_entity_poly.pdbx_seq_one_letter_code
_entity_poly.pdbx_strand_id
1 'polypeptide(L)'
;MAIRRRRMAVAVGAAVIAVVVACVFAGFALFDGGHGNRASSAVPTSTSRVAPTTTTSTATASPATTAAPPTAPPPSTTVLPAMDVTRTYAVGTRVVTFVDPSRPTSANGSYAGAPTRTLPTSFWYPAQGAAGATPVADATPDAAHGPFPLVLFAHGYNVTPDFYAPLLERWAAAGYVVAAPTYPILSGNDGGASHVDYEQTWADSSFVITQVLGLSGRDPLAGLVDRDRIAAAGHSDGEVIAFGVGFLACCRDPRVRSVIAMAGDLSNANNPSVRDTGTPILHIMETGDEFDPYPHSIQWDRDNLTAPRWLVSLDSSHVPPYTQPGDPAFELVSQITVAYLDGTLKGHRERLDDVTSAVVAQPSVGAIER
;
A
#
# COMPACT_ATOMS: atom_id res chain seq x y z
N MET A 1 -35.28 -9.19 -26.30
CA MET A 1 -35.14 -8.11 -25.29
C MET A 1 -33.89 -8.26 -24.44
N ALA A 2 -33.44 -9.45 -24.06
CA ALA A 2 -32.26 -9.71 -23.24
C ALA A 2 -30.90 -9.28 -23.84
N ILE A 3 -30.72 -9.47 -25.15
CA ILE A 3 -29.48 -9.12 -25.88
C ILE A 3 -29.23 -7.60 -25.93
N ARG A 4 -30.29 -6.79 -26.03
CA ARG A 4 -30.17 -5.32 -25.99
C ARG A 4 -29.77 -4.79 -24.62
N ARG A 5 -30.23 -5.41 -23.52
CA ARG A 5 -29.85 -5.01 -22.15
C ARG A 5 -28.39 -5.32 -21.84
N ARG A 6 -27.83 -6.45 -22.32
CA ARG A 6 -26.39 -6.77 -22.13
C ARG A 6 -25.47 -5.80 -22.89
N ARG A 7 -25.84 -5.39 -24.12
CA ARG A 7 -25.05 -4.41 -24.87
C ARG A 7 -25.09 -3.01 -24.24
N MET A 8 -26.19 -2.65 -23.59
CA MET A 8 -26.30 -1.37 -22.88
C MET A 8 -25.50 -1.33 -21.57
N ALA A 9 -25.42 -2.44 -20.81
CA ALA A 9 -24.62 -2.53 -19.62
C ALA A 9 -23.11 -2.45 -19.90
N VAL A 10 -22.63 -3.12 -20.97
CA VAL A 10 -21.24 -3.04 -21.42
C VAL A 10 -20.88 -1.64 -21.92
N ALA A 11 -21.79 -0.98 -22.65
CA ALA A 11 -21.54 0.38 -23.13
C ALA A 11 -21.52 1.44 -22.00
N VAL A 12 -22.32 1.25 -20.95
CA VAL A 12 -22.29 2.14 -19.77
C VAL A 12 -21.03 1.93 -18.95
N GLY A 13 -20.57 0.68 -18.77
CA GLY A 13 -19.31 0.39 -18.09
C GLY A 13 -18.09 1.01 -18.80
N ALA A 14 -18.01 0.84 -20.13
CA ALA A 14 -16.94 1.43 -20.94
C ALA A 14 -16.96 2.98 -20.93
N ALA A 15 -18.15 3.59 -20.89
CA ALA A 15 -18.27 5.05 -20.83
C ALA A 15 -17.86 5.62 -19.45
N VAL A 16 -18.12 4.92 -18.36
CA VAL A 16 -17.70 5.33 -17.01
C VAL A 16 -16.18 5.23 -16.87
N ILE A 17 -15.55 4.16 -17.38
CA ILE A 17 -14.09 4.01 -17.39
C ILE A 17 -13.43 5.10 -18.25
N ALA A 18 -13.96 5.42 -19.42
CA ALA A 18 -13.43 6.49 -20.27
C ALA A 18 -13.54 7.88 -19.61
N VAL A 19 -14.57 8.13 -18.80
CA VAL A 19 -14.73 9.40 -18.08
C VAL A 19 -13.75 9.48 -16.90
N VAL A 20 -13.51 8.39 -16.17
CA VAL A 20 -12.52 8.36 -15.08
C VAL A 20 -11.11 8.54 -15.61
N VAL A 21 -10.75 7.87 -16.71
CA VAL A 21 -9.45 8.04 -17.38
C VAL A 21 -9.30 9.48 -17.90
N ALA A 22 -10.33 10.06 -18.51
CA ALA A 22 -10.30 11.45 -19.00
C ALA A 22 -10.18 12.49 -17.86
N CYS A 23 -10.77 12.23 -16.70
CA CYS A 23 -10.64 13.12 -15.55
C CYS A 23 -9.24 13.06 -14.94
N VAL A 24 -8.59 11.91 -14.93
CA VAL A 24 -7.19 11.75 -14.51
C VAL A 24 -6.28 12.52 -15.46
N PHE A 25 -6.45 12.40 -16.79
CA PHE A 25 -5.64 13.15 -17.77
C PHE A 25 -5.85 14.67 -17.68
N ALA A 26 -7.05 15.17 -17.37
CA ALA A 26 -7.30 16.59 -17.22
C ALA A 26 -6.62 17.19 -15.97
N GLY A 27 -6.46 16.42 -14.90
CA GLY A 27 -5.75 16.83 -13.69
C GLY A 27 -4.24 17.02 -13.92
N PHE A 28 -3.60 16.12 -14.65
CA PHE A 28 -2.15 16.19 -14.94
C PHE A 28 -1.79 17.32 -15.91
N ALA A 29 -2.61 17.62 -16.91
CA ALA A 29 -2.34 18.69 -17.88
C ALA A 29 -2.35 20.10 -17.28
N LEU A 30 -2.91 20.29 -16.09
CA LEU A 30 -2.95 21.58 -15.40
C LEU A 30 -1.73 21.83 -14.47
N PHE A 31 -0.91 20.80 -14.18
CA PHE A 31 0.22 20.92 -13.27
C PHE A 31 1.59 21.08 -13.95
N ASP A 32 1.72 20.84 -15.26
CA ASP A 32 2.99 20.93 -15.99
C ASP A 32 3.38 22.37 -16.43
N GLY A 33 2.73 23.38 -15.90
CA GLY A 33 2.88 24.80 -16.26
C GLY A 33 3.62 25.67 -15.26
N GLY A 34 4.70 25.21 -14.56
CA GLY A 34 5.27 26.07 -13.53
C GLY A 34 6.72 25.89 -13.08
N HIS A 35 7.64 25.48 -13.93
CA HIS A 35 9.08 25.61 -13.62
C HIS A 35 9.74 26.65 -14.53
N GLY A 36 9.47 27.91 -14.23
CA GLY A 36 10.19 29.05 -14.78
C GLY A 36 11.52 29.25 -14.05
N ASN A 37 12.60 29.10 -14.79
CA ASN A 37 13.96 29.56 -14.46
C ASN A 37 13.96 30.92 -13.76
N ARG A 38 14.54 31.04 -12.57
CA ARG A 38 15.05 32.30 -12.05
C ARG A 38 16.55 32.23 -11.81
N ALA A 39 17.19 33.11 -12.55
CA ALA A 39 18.60 33.36 -12.57
C ALA A 39 19.17 33.83 -11.22
N SER A 40 20.41 33.41 -11.02
CA SER A 40 21.46 33.98 -10.17
C SER A 40 21.31 35.46 -9.84
N SER A 41 21.40 35.78 -8.57
CA SER A 41 21.77 37.12 -8.10
C SER A 41 22.74 37.06 -6.94
N ALA A 42 23.78 37.86 -7.08
CA ALA A 42 25.03 37.93 -6.38
C ALA A 42 24.93 38.20 -4.86
N VAL A 43 25.93 37.66 -4.17
CA VAL A 43 26.34 37.93 -2.78
C VAL A 43 26.96 39.36 -2.71
N PRO A 44 26.69 40.14 -1.69
CA PRO A 44 27.62 41.21 -1.28
C PRO A 44 28.39 40.77 -0.02
N THR A 45 29.67 40.77 -0.16
CA THR A 45 30.68 40.76 0.88
C THR A 45 30.59 42.02 1.76
N SER A 46 30.64 41.81 3.08
CA SER A 46 30.97 42.91 4.00
C SER A 46 31.96 42.44 5.07
N THR A 47 33.00 43.21 5.16
CA THR A 47 34.22 43.05 5.94
C THR A 47 34.09 43.47 7.38
N SER A 48 34.75 42.72 8.26
CA SER A 48 35.60 43.12 9.39
C SER A 48 35.07 43.99 10.54
N ARG A 49 35.21 43.47 11.77
CA ARG A 49 36.06 44.11 12.80
C ARG A 49 36.34 43.17 13.98
N VAL A 50 37.55 43.35 14.52
CA VAL A 50 38.29 42.55 15.48
C VAL A 50 38.05 43.05 16.92
N ALA A 51 37.97 42.09 17.86
CA ALA A 51 38.47 41.97 19.26
C ALA A 51 37.75 42.77 20.39
N PRO A 52 37.91 42.39 21.68
CA PRO A 52 39.08 41.79 22.27
C PRO A 52 38.83 40.53 23.19
N THR A 53 39.91 39.88 23.43
CA THR A 53 40.23 38.77 24.31
C THR A 53 39.77 38.95 25.75
N THR A 54 39.16 37.88 26.34
CA THR A 54 39.17 37.67 27.77
C THR A 54 39.52 36.19 28.04
N THR A 55 40.65 36.02 28.67
CA THR A 55 41.17 34.76 29.19
C THR A 55 40.32 34.28 30.37
N THR A 56 39.82 33.05 30.31
CA THR A 56 39.38 32.36 31.52
C THR A 56 39.79 30.89 31.49
N SER A 57 40.36 30.52 32.56
CA SER A 57 40.97 29.30 33.06
C SER A 57 40.33 27.99 32.65
N THR A 58 41.18 27.10 32.18
CA THR A 58 40.93 25.67 31.91
C THR A 58 40.70 24.90 33.21
N ALA A 59 39.52 24.32 33.37
CA ALA A 59 39.29 23.17 34.27
C ALA A 59 39.16 21.92 33.37
N THR A 60 40.11 21.02 33.52
CA THR A 60 40.18 19.73 32.83
C THR A 60 39.10 18.80 33.40
N ALA A 61 38.01 18.60 32.65
CA ALA A 61 37.05 17.54 32.99
C ALA A 61 37.44 16.26 32.22
N SER A 62 37.59 15.19 33.00
CA SER A 62 37.83 13.82 32.54
C SER A 62 36.67 13.37 31.63
N PRO A 63 36.94 12.66 30.52
CA PRO A 63 35.84 12.19 29.64
C PRO A 63 35.01 11.12 30.35
N ALA A 64 33.73 11.40 30.55
CA ALA A 64 32.77 10.39 30.97
C ALA A 64 32.59 9.37 29.82
N THR A 65 32.89 8.12 30.11
CA THR A 65 32.66 6.98 29.24
C THR A 65 31.15 6.82 29.06
N THR A 66 30.63 7.28 27.95
CA THR A 66 29.21 7.03 27.55
C THR A 66 29.08 5.57 27.20
N ALA A 67 28.44 4.79 28.06
CA ALA A 67 28.07 3.41 27.73
C ALA A 67 27.13 3.40 26.52
N ALA A 68 27.43 2.56 25.52
CA ALA A 68 26.57 2.34 24.37
C ALA A 68 25.18 1.86 24.83
N PRO A 69 24.09 2.35 24.22
CA PRO A 69 22.77 1.86 24.55
C PRO A 69 22.71 0.34 24.32
N PRO A 70 21.97 -0.41 25.16
CA PRO A 70 21.86 -1.85 25.00
C PRO A 70 21.25 -2.16 23.61
N THR A 71 21.94 -3.01 22.86
CA THR A 71 21.46 -3.57 21.59
C THR A 71 20.18 -4.34 21.87
N ALA A 72 19.08 -3.93 21.26
CA ALA A 72 17.82 -4.66 21.35
C ALA A 72 18.06 -6.12 20.87
N PRO A 73 17.52 -7.13 21.54
CA PRO A 73 17.66 -8.50 21.09
C PRO A 73 17.07 -8.65 19.68
N PRO A 74 17.67 -9.50 18.83
CA PRO A 74 17.11 -9.77 17.51
C PRO A 74 15.67 -10.25 17.64
N PRO A 75 14.77 -9.89 16.71
CA PRO A 75 13.39 -10.34 16.75
C PRO A 75 13.38 -11.88 16.79
N SER A 76 12.69 -12.43 17.77
CA SER A 76 12.47 -13.88 17.85
C SER A 76 11.77 -14.31 16.57
N THR A 77 12.44 -15.09 15.76
CA THR A 77 11.84 -15.77 14.60
C THR A 77 10.95 -16.93 15.08
N THR A 78 9.83 -16.59 15.71
CA THR A 78 8.81 -17.58 16.01
C THR A 78 8.23 -18.04 14.67
N VAL A 79 8.51 -19.28 14.29
CA VAL A 79 7.88 -19.89 13.11
C VAL A 79 6.42 -20.11 13.47
N LEU A 80 5.54 -19.35 12.82
CA LEU A 80 4.10 -19.50 12.97
C LEU A 80 3.65 -20.80 12.31
N PRO A 81 2.66 -21.53 12.88
CA PRO A 81 2.15 -22.76 12.26
C PRO A 81 1.53 -22.46 10.90
N ALA A 82 1.62 -23.43 9.98
CA ALA A 82 0.99 -23.31 8.66
C ALA A 82 -0.53 -23.24 8.78
N MET A 83 -1.16 -22.44 7.90
CA MET A 83 -2.62 -22.29 7.81
C MET A 83 -3.15 -23.02 6.58
N ASP A 84 -4.46 -23.33 6.54
CA ASP A 84 -5.09 -23.94 5.37
C ASP A 84 -5.07 -22.98 4.16
N VAL A 85 -4.53 -23.45 3.04
CA VAL A 85 -4.48 -22.71 1.75
C VAL A 85 -5.32 -23.38 0.66
N THR A 86 -6.04 -24.46 1.01
CA THR A 86 -6.85 -25.22 0.04
C THR A 86 -8.29 -24.77 0.01
N ARG A 87 -8.75 -24.06 1.05
CA ARG A 87 -10.13 -23.62 1.18
C ARG A 87 -10.35 -22.30 0.46
N THR A 88 -11.45 -22.23 -0.29
CA THR A 88 -11.99 -20.98 -0.84
C THR A 88 -13.23 -20.57 -0.04
N TYR A 89 -13.34 -19.28 0.26
CA TYR A 89 -14.40 -18.75 1.11
C TYR A 89 -15.42 -17.94 0.29
N ALA A 90 -16.65 -17.85 0.82
CA ALA A 90 -17.54 -16.74 0.46
C ALA A 90 -16.96 -15.43 0.96
N VAL A 91 -17.31 -14.31 0.33
CA VAL A 91 -16.79 -12.99 0.66
C VAL A 91 -17.87 -12.14 1.30
N GLY A 92 -17.60 -11.61 2.48
CA GLY A 92 -18.37 -10.56 3.12
C GLY A 92 -17.70 -9.21 2.90
N THR A 93 -18.51 -8.14 2.81
CA THR A 93 -18.01 -6.76 2.76
C THR A 93 -18.61 -5.92 3.88
N ARG A 94 -17.87 -4.92 4.35
CA ARG A 94 -18.33 -4.00 5.39
C ARG A 94 -17.52 -2.71 5.34
N VAL A 95 -18.11 -1.60 5.74
CA VAL A 95 -17.39 -0.34 5.98
C VAL A 95 -17.43 0.00 7.46
N VAL A 96 -16.26 0.27 8.04
CA VAL A 96 -16.10 0.78 9.41
C VAL A 96 -15.36 2.10 9.35
N THR A 97 -15.90 3.15 9.95
CA THR A 97 -15.22 4.44 9.98
C THR A 97 -14.39 4.58 11.26
N PHE A 98 -13.08 4.68 11.10
CA PHE A 98 -12.16 5.01 12.19
C PHE A 98 -11.87 6.51 12.19
N VAL A 99 -11.77 7.09 13.39
CA VAL A 99 -11.45 8.51 13.56
C VAL A 99 -10.23 8.63 14.45
N ASP A 100 -9.17 9.26 13.93
CA ASP A 100 -8.00 9.62 14.72
C ASP A 100 -8.14 11.08 15.19
N PRO A 101 -8.40 11.30 16.47
CA PRO A 101 -8.55 12.63 17.05
C PRO A 101 -7.21 13.34 17.30
N SER A 102 -6.09 12.64 17.14
CA SER A 102 -4.75 13.17 17.45
C SER A 102 -4.11 13.93 16.29
N ARG A 103 -4.61 13.76 15.07
CA ARG A 103 -4.06 14.37 13.86
C ARG A 103 -5.13 15.07 13.03
N PRO A 104 -4.88 16.28 12.52
CA PRO A 104 -5.80 16.98 11.64
C PRO A 104 -5.78 16.40 10.22
N THR A 105 -6.81 16.71 9.44
CA THR A 105 -6.79 16.62 7.98
C THR A 105 -6.49 18.01 7.41
N SER A 106 -5.53 18.10 6.50
CA SER A 106 -5.10 19.35 5.89
C SER A 106 -6.24 20.01 5.08
N ALA A 107 -6.22 21.32 4.98
CA ALA A 107 -7.05 22.04 4.03
C ALA A 107 -6.58 21.76 2.59
N ASN A 108 -7.52 21.65 1.64
CA ASN A 108 -7.21 21.40 0.25
C ASN A 108 -8.28 21.99 -0.68
N GLY A 109 -7.90 22.90 -1.56
CA GLY A 109 -8.85 23.59 -2.44
C GLY A 109 -9.98 24.25 -1.67
N SER A 110 -11.24 23.87 -1.92
CA SER A 110 -12.42 24.37 -1.20
C SER A 110 -12.66 23.64 0.13
N TYR A 111 -11.98 22.56 0.41
CA TYR A 111 -12.07 21.85 1.68
C TYR A 111 -11.24 22.54 2.76
N ALA A 112 -11.90 22.98 3.82
CA ALA A 112 -11.26 23.76 4.89
C ALA A 112 -10.34 22.93 5.82
N GLY A 113 -10.28 21.63 5.62
CA GLY A 113 -9.61 20.70 6.54
C GLY A 113 -10.53 20.28 7.71
N ALA A 114 -10.01 19.42 8.58
CA ALA A 114 -10.73 18.95 9.76
C ALA A 114 -9.77 18.80 10.95
N PRO A 115 -10.27 18.93 12.20
CA PRO A 115 -9.43 18.76 13.39
C PRO A 115 -9.03 17.29 13.65
N THR A 116 -9.63 16.37 12.92
CA THR A 116 -9.41 14.91 13.07
C THR A 116 -9.16 14.29 11.69
N ARG A 117 -8.61 13.06 11.67
CA ARG A 117 -8.55 12.25 10.46
C ARG A 117 -9.66 11.20 10.50
N THR A 118 -10.56 11.29 9.56
CA THR A 118 -11.66 10.33 9.39
C THR A 118 -11.32 9.37 8.25
N LEU A 119 -11.29 8.08 8.56
CA LEU A 119 -10.81 7.01 7.69
C LEU A 119 -11.91 5.96 7.52
N PRO A 120 -12.88 6.17 6.61
CA PRO A 120 -13.77 5.10 6.20
C PRO A 120 -12.93 3.96 5.67
N THR A 121 -13.06 2.77 6.26
CA THR A 121 -12.25 1.60 5.92
C THR A 121 -13.16 0.52 5.40
N SER A 122 -13.00 0.19 4.12
CA SER A 122 -13.72 -0.92 3.48
C SER A 122 -13.03 -2.23 3.85
N PHE A 123 -13.84 -3.23 4.17
CA PHE A 123 -13.39 -4.58 4.47
C PHE A 123 -13.93 -5.56 3.45
N TRP A 124 -13.07 -6.49 3.04
CA TRP A 124 -13.42 -7.75 2.39
C TRP A 124 -12.90 -8.88 3.27
N TYR A 125 -13.73 -9.85 3.59
CA TYR A 125 -13.35 -10.88 4.56
C TYR A 125 -13.99 -12.24 4.26
N PRO A 126 -13.36 -13.33 4.70
CA PRO A 126 -13.97 -14.67 4.64
C PRO A 126 -15.28 -14.71 5.42
N ALA A 127 -16.35 -15.11 4.74
CA ALA A 127 -17.70 -15.17 5.29
C ALA A 127 -18.28 -16.58 5.18
N GLN A 128 -19.32 -16.83 5.96
CA GLN A 128 -20.14 -18.04 5.83
C GLN A 128 -20.93 -17.99 4.54
N GLY A 129 -21.00 -19.12 3.83
CA GLY A 129 -21.74 -19.25 2.58
C GLY A 129 -21.00 -20.06 1.54
N ALA A 130 -21.54 -20.05 0.31
CA ALA A 130 -20.95 -20.77 -0.82
C ALA A 130 -19.79 -19.97 -1.42
N ALA A 131 -18.64 -20.60 -1.62
CA ALA A 131 -17.52 -20.02 -2.33
C ALA A 131 -17.92 -19.63 -3.77
N GLY A 132 -17.34 -18.52 -4.28
CA GLY A 132 -17.63 -18.00 -5.62
C GLY A 132 -18.97 -17.29 -5.77
N ALA A 133 -19.76 -17.13 -4.70
CA ALA A 133 -20.93 -16.27 -4.69
C ALA A 133 -20.52 -14.78 -4.75
N THR A 134 -21.42 -13.94 -5.25
CA THR A 134 -21.26 -12.48 -5.19
C THR A 134 -21.04 -12.05 -3.73
N PRO A 135 -20.10 -11.13 -3.45
CA PRO A 135 -19.89 -10.60 -2.11
C PRO A 135 -21.16 -10.05 -1.48
N VAL A 136 -21.33 -10.29 -0.19
CA VAL A 136 -22.53 -9.91 0.56
C VAL A 136 -22.16 -8.88 1.63
N ALA A 137 -22.85 -7.73 1.60
CA ALA A 137 -22.66 -6.71 2.63
C ALA A 137 -23.08 -7.24 4.00
N ASP A 138 -22.24 -6.98 5.00
CA ASP A 138 -22.43 -7.41 6.39
C ASP A 138 -22.69 -8.92 6.57
N ALA A 139 -22.15 -9.76 5.64
CA ALA A 139 -22.23 -11.20 5.77
C ALA A 139 -21.58 -11.68 7.08
N THR A 140 -22.14 -12.76 7.65
CA THR A 140 -21.56 -13.36 8.87
C THR A 140 -20.13 -13.84 8.60
N PRO A 141 -19.12 -13.34 9.35
CA PRO A 141 -17.74 -13.81 9.20
C PRO A 141 -17.58 -15.31 9.47
N ASP A 142 -16.67 -15.96 8.78
CA ASP A 142 -16.34 -17.37 9.01
C ASP A 142 -15.32 -17.53 10.15
N ALA A 143 -15.71 -17.13 11.35
CA ALA A 143 -14.85 -17.20 12.52
C ALA A 143 -14.42 -18.61 12.89
N ALA A 144 -15.11 -19.64 12.40
CA ALA A 144 -14.76 -21.05 12.67
C ALA A 144 -13.45 -21.48 12.02
N HIS A 145 -13.05 -20.81 10.93
CA HIS A 145 -11.80 -21.09 10.21
C HIS A 145 -10.74 -19.98 10.39
N GLY A 146 -11.06 -18.93 11.16
CA GLY A 146 -10.11 -17.88 11.56
C GLY A 146 -9.27 -18.23 12.79
N PRO A 147 -8.43 -17.31 13.29
CA PRO A 147 -8.26 -15.96 12.72
C PRO A 147 -7.50 -15.99 11.39
N PHE A 148 -7.77 -14.97 10.53
CA PHE A 148 -7.19 -14.87 9.19
C PHE A 148 -6.08 -13.80 9.15
N PRO A 149 -5.07 -13.94 8.29
CA PRO A 149 -4.09 -12.88 8.05
C PRO A 149 -4.76 -11.59 7.56
N LEU A 150 -4.17 -10.45 7.92
CA LEU A 150 -4.61 -9.12 7.49
C LEU A 150 -3.78 -8.64 6.28
N VAL A 151 -4.44 -8.11 5.28
CA VAL A 151 -3.84 -7.28 4.24
C VAL A 151 -4.37 -5.85 4.39
N LEU A 152 -3.51 -4.92 4.79
CA LEU A 152 -3.80 -3.50 4.67
C LEU A 152 -3.59 -3.11 3.21
N PHE A 153 -4.61 -2.59 2.56
CA PHE A 153 -4.52 -2.17 1.16
C PHE A 153 -4.61 -0.65 1.03
N ALA A 154 -3.65 -0.05 0.35
CA ALA A 154 -3.60 1.38 0.04
C ALA A 154 -3.98 1.62 -1.43
N HIS A 155 -4.98 2.48 -1.63
CA HIS A 155 -5.46 2.88 -2.97
C HIS A 155 -4.56 3.96 -3.60
N GLY A 156 -4.61 4.10 -4.93
CA GLY A 156 -3.93 5.14 -5.69
C GLY A 156 -4.60 6.51 -5.62
N TYR A 157 -4.04 7.46 -6.38
CA TYR A 157 -4.52 8.85 -6.47
C TYR A 157 -5.93 8.94 -7.03
N ASN A 158 -6.76 9.76 -6.41
CA ASN A 158 -8.11 10.14 -6.87
C ASN A 158 -9.07 8.96 -7.11
N VAL A 159 -8.88 7.87 -6.39
CA VAL A 159 -9.76 6.70 -6.37
C VAL A 159 -10.06 6.28 -4.93
N THR A 160 -11.00 5.35 -4.76
CA THR A 160 -11.32 4.73 -3.48
C THR A 160 -11.03 3.23 -3.52
N PRO A 161 -11.01 2.51 -2.38
CA PRO A 161 -10.78 1.08 -2.35
C PRO A 161 -11.71 0.25 -3.26
N ASP A 162 -12.94 0.69 -3.48
CA ASP A 162 -13.92 -0.02 -4.30
C ASP A 162 -13.49 -0.16 -5.77
N PHE A 163 -12.59 0.73 -6.23
CA PHE A 163 -12.00 0.62 -7.57
C PHE A 163 -11.22 -0.69 -7.77
N TYR A 164 -10.67 -1.25 -6.68
CA TYR A 164 -9.89 -2.48 -6.66
C TYR A 164 -10.69 -3.69 -6.16
N ALA A 165 -12.01 -3.55 -5.95
CA ALA A 165 -12.85 -4.61 -5.38
C ALA A 165 -12.60 -6.00 -6.01
N PRO A 166 -12.46 -6.16 -7.34
CA PRO A 166 -12.23 -7.47 -7.94
C PRO A 166 -10.98 -8.18 -7.40
N LEU A 167 -9.87 -7.47 -7.20
CA LEU A 167 -8.62 -8.04 -6.67
C LEU A 167 -8.75 -8.33 -5.17
N LEU A 168 -9.33 -7.39 -4.40
CA LEU A 168 -9.49 -7.54 -2.95
C LEU A 168 -10.45 -8.69 -2.60
N GLU A 169 -11.45 -8.94 -3.45
CA GLU A 169 -12.33 -10.10 -3.37
C GLU A 169 -11.57 -11.43 -3.56
N ARG A 170 -10.59 -11.48 -4.49
CA ARG A 170 -9.73 -12.67 -4.67
C ARG A 170 -8.94 -12.99 -3.40
N TRP A 171 -8.39 -11.97 -2.75
CA TRP A 171 -7.65 -12.17 -1.50
C TRP A 171 -8.57 -12.62 -0.37
N ALA A 172 -9.76 -12.01 -0.23
CA ALA A 172 -10.71 -12.43 0.79
C ALA A 172 -11.21 -13.87 0.56
N ALA A 173 -11.51 -14.22 -0.69
CA ALA A 173 -11.89 -15.58 -1.07
C ALA A 173 -10.77 -16.60 -0.79
N ALA A 174 -9.52 -16.19 -0.84
CA ALA A 174 -8.36 -17.01 -0.49
C ALA A 174 -8.09 -17.07 1.03
N GLY A 175 -8.91 -16.45 1.88
CA GLY A 175 -8.77 -16.52 3.33
C GLY A 175 -7.91 -15.42 3.94
N TYR A 176 -8.05 -14.19 3.47
CA TYR A 176 -7.47 -12.99 4.05
C TYR A 176 -8.57 -12.01 4.47
N VAL A 177 -8.34 -11.30 5.57
CA VAL A 177 -9.11 -10.09 5.86
C VAL A 177 -8.37 -8.93 5.19
N VAL A 178 -9.05 -8.22 4.29
CA VAL A 178 -8.52 -7.02 3.66
C VAL A 178 -9.14 -5.80 4.35
N ALA A 179 -8.31 -4.88 4.82
CA ALA A 179 -8.72 -3.59 5.34
C ALA A 179 -8.15 -2.47 4.46
N ALA A 180 -9.02 -1.73 3.80
CA ALA A 180 -8.64 -0.70 2.84
C ALA A 180 -9.22 0.66 3.26
N PRO A 181 -8.41 1.53 3.91
CA PRO A 181 -8.85 2.88 4.25
C PRO A 181 -9.01 3.75 3.01
N THR A 182 -9.99 4.65 3.05
CA THR A 182 -10.11 5.79 2.16
C THR A 182 -9.33 6.95 2.78
N TYR A 183 -8.21 7.33 2.17
CA TYR A 183 -7.38 8.44 2.66
C TYR A 183 -8.04 9.78 2.32
N PRO A 184 -8.21 10.70 3.29
CA PRO A 184 -9.12 11.84 3.16
C PRO A 184 -8.84 12.79 2.00
N ILE A 185 -7.56 13.05 1.70
CA ILE A 185 -7.17 13.97 0.64
C ILE A 185 -6.79 13.24 -0.64
N LEU A 186 -6.13 12.08 -0.52
CA LEU A 186 -5.66 11.31 -1.68
C LEU A 186 -6.81 10.77 -2.53
N SER A 187 -7.92 10.34 -1.90
CA SER A 187 -9.11 9.81 -2.59
C SER A 187 -9.95 10.89 -3.29
N GLY A 188 -9.66 12.16 -3.02
CA GLY A 188 -10.51 13.27 -3.42
C GLY A 188 -11.63 13.55 -2.41
N ASN A 189 -11.78 14.81 -2.08
CA ASN A 189 -12.87 15.36 -1.27
C ASN A 189 -13.45 16.57 -2.01
N ASP A 190 -14.24 17.43 -1.34
CA ASP A 190 -14.80 18.63 -1.93
C ASP A 190 -13.75 19.59 -2.51
N GLY A 191 -12.49 19.45 -2.12
CA GLY A 191 -11.34 20.18 -2.66
C GLY A 191 -10.60 19.48 -3.80
N GLY A 192 -11.04 18.28 -4.20
CA GLY A 192 -10.37 17.40 -5.15
C GLY A 192 -9.26 16.55 -4.50
N ALA A 193 -8.67 15.64 -5.28
CA ALA A 193 -7.53 14.85 -4.82
C ALA A 193 -6.24 15.69 -4.82
N SER A 194 -5.34 15.41 -3.86
CA SER A 194 -4.08 16.13 -3.71
C SER A 194 -3.07 15.34 -2.87
N HIS A 195 -1.79 15.67 -3.01
CA HIS A 195 -0.70 15.15 -2.17
C HIS A 195 -0.37 16.06 -0.96
N VAL A 196 -1.19 17.06 -0.65
CA VAL A 196 -0.88 18.08 0.37
C VAL A 196 -0.63 17.49 1.77
N ASP A 197 -1.23 16.38 2.11
CA ASP A 197 -0.98 15.64 3.36
C ASP A 197 -0.62 14.16 3.14
N TYR A 198 -0.01 13.87 2.01
CA TYR A 198 0.36 12.52 1.61
C TYR A 198 1.18 11.77 2.67
N GLU A 199 2.12 12.46 3.32
CA GLU A 199 2.95 11.88 4.39
C GLU A 199 2.13 11.40 5.61
N GLN A 200 0.90 11.88 5.77
CA GLN A 200 0.01 11.41 6.83
C GLN A 200 -0.54 10.01 6.56
N THR A 201 -0.56 9.55 5.32
CA THR A 201 -1.14 8.25 4.93
C THR A 201 -0.41 7.05 5.54
N TRP A 202 0.89 7.17 5.81
CA TRP A 202 1.64 6.12 6.52
C TRP A 202 1.16 5.96 7.96
N ALA A 203 0.98 7.08 8.66
CA ALA A 203 0.44 7.07 10.03
C ALA A 203 -1.04 6.64 10.06
N ASP A 204 -1.83 7.00 9.04
CA ASP A 204 -3.20 6.52 8.87
C ASP A 204 -3.24 5.00 8.73
N SER A 205 -2.35 4.44 7.92
CA SER A 205 -2.22 3.00 7.70
C SER A 205 -1.90 2.25 9.00
N SER A 206 -0.91 2.71 9.76
CA SER A 206 -0.56 2.14 11.06
C SER A 206 -1.68 2.31 12.10
N PHE A 207 -2.38 3.44 12.05
CA PHE A 207 -3.55 3.68 12.90
C PHE A 207 -4.68 2.69 12.55
N VAL A 208 -5.01 2.49 11.27
CA VAL A 208 -6.03 1.54 10.84
C VAL A 208 -5.67 0.12 11.28
N ILE A 209 -4.42 -0.34 11.11
CA ILE A 209 -3.98 -1.64 11.64
C ILE A 209 -4.27 -1.72 13.15
N THR A 210 -3.96 -0.68 13.91
CA THR A 210 -4.22 -0.64 15.36
C THR A 210 -5.70 -0.75 15.69
N GLN A 211 -6.56 -0.03 14.97
CA GLN A 211 -8.00 -0.05 15.17
C GLN A 211 -8.60 -1.43 14.81
N VAL A 212 -8.17 -2.02 13.70
CA VAL A 212 -8.61 -3.36 13.27
C VAL A 212 -8.27 -4.41 14.33
N LEU A 213 -7.04 -4.40 14.84
CA LEU A 213 -6.61 -5.32 15.90
C LEU A 213 -7.27 -5.04 17.26
N GLY A 214 -7.82 -3.84 17.44
CA GLY A 214 -8.55 -3.41 18.64
C GLY A 214 -10.07 -3.64 18.58
N LEU A 215 -10.61 -4.11 17.44
CA LEU A 215 -12.03 -4.43 17.34
C LEU A 215 -12.45 -5.43 18.41
N SER A 216 -13.51 -5.15 19.12
CA SER A 216 -13.92 -5.93 20.29
C SER A 216 -15.43 -5.85 20.52
N GLY A 217 -15.91 -6.62 21.50
CA GLY A 217 -17.28 -6.59 21.93
C GLY A 217 -18.24 -7.17 20.90
N ARG A 218 -19.15 -6.32 20.37
CA ARG A 218 -20.20 -6.72 19.42
C ARG A 218 -19.82 -6.51 17.95
N ASP A 219 -18.61 -6.03 17.66
CA ASP A 219 -18.20 -5.89 16.27
C ASP A 219 -18.07 -7.28 15.63
N PRO A 220 -18.72 -7.52 14.48
CA PRO A 220 -18.68 -8.82 13.82
C PRO A 220 -17.27 -9.28 13.41
N LEU A 221 -16.33 -8.34 13.19
CA LEU A 221 -14.95 -8.63 12.81
C LEU A 221 -14.02 -8.80 14.02
N ALA A 222 -14.55 -8.66 15.26
CA ALA A 222 -13.75 -8.82 16.47
C ALA A 222 -13.12 -10.22 16.55
N GLY A 223 -11.80 -10.29 16.68
CA GLY A 223 -11.06 -11.55 16.77
C GLY A 223 -10.90 -12.30 15.45
N LEU A 224 -11.38 -11.74 14.32
CA LEU A 224 -11.27 -12.39 13.00
C LEU A 224 -9.84 -12.30 12.42
N VAL A 225 -9.03 -11.35 12.88
CA VAL A 225 -7.68 -11.06 12.35
C VAL A 225 -6.59 -11.71 13.20
N ASP A 226 -5.67 -12.41 12.53
CA ASP A 226 -4.41 -12.87 13.12
C ASP A 226 -3.44 -11.68 13.22
N ARG A 227 -3.15 -11.25 14.44
CA ARG A 227 -2.32 -10.08 14.73
C ARG A 227 -0.84 -10.24 14.39
N ASP A 228 -0.38 -11.47 14.17
CA ASP A 228 1.01 -11.80 13.87
C ASP A 228 1.27 -11.96 12.36
N ARG A 229 0.21 -11.88 11.52
CA ARG A 229 0.23 -12.15 10.09
C ARG A 229 -0.37 -10.99 9.31
N ILE A 230 0.43 -9.91 9.15
CA ILE A 230 -0.01 -8.66 8.52
C ILE A 230 0.85 -8.36 7.31
N ALA A 231 0.22 -8.12 6.16
CA ALA A 231 0.85 -7.54 4.98
C ALA A 231 0.36 -6.11 4.74
N ALA A 232 1.20 -5.31 4.07
CA ALA A 232 0.79 -4.09 3.42
C ALA A 232 0.83 -4.29 1.90
N ALA A 233 -0.19 -3.80 1.20
CA ALA A 233 -0.28 -3.85 -0.25
C ALA A 233 -0.78 -2.51 -0.77
N GLY A 234 -0.38 -2.12 -1.98
CA GLY A 234 -0.86 -0.87 -2.56
C GLY A 234 -0.54 -0.75 -4.04
N HIS A 235 -1.30 0.10 -4.72
CA HIS A 235 -1.19 0.35 -6.15
C HIS A 235 -0.96 1.84 -6.42
N SER A 236 -0.08 2.20 -7.37
CA SER A 236 0.23 3.58 -7.72
C SER A 236 0.73 4.35 -6.49
N ASP A 237 0.17 5.52 -6.14
CA ASP A 237 0.48 6.19 -4.87
C ASP A 237 0.34 5.27 -3.65
N GLY A 238 -0.58 4.31 -3.69
CA GLY A 238 -0.75 3.30 -2.64
C GLY A 238 0.44 2.36 -2.50
N GLU A 239 1.21 2.12 -3.56
CA GLU A 239 2.47 1.37 -3.49
C GLU A 239 3.45 2.07 -2.56
N VAL A 240 3.68 3.38 -2.76
CA VAL A 240 4.58 4.18 -1.94
C VAL A 240 4.13 4.19 -0.47
N ILE A 241 2.80 4.15 -0.23
CA ILE A 241 2.24 4.02 1.11
C ILE A 241 2.55 2.65 1.71
N ALA A 242 2.28 1.56 0.98
CA ALA A 242 2.56 0.20 1.42
C ALA A 242 4.06 -0.03 1.67
N PHE A 243 4.90 0.47 0.76
CA PHE A 243 6.35 0.47 0.92
C PHE A 243 6.78 1.25 2.17
N GLY A 244 6.21 2.43 2.40
CA GLY A 244 6.52 3.27 3.55
C GLY A 244 6.30 2.57 4.88
N VAL A 245 5.14 1.92 5.06
CA VAL A 245 4.85 1.18 6.29
C VAL A 245 5.62 -0.14 6.40
N GLY A 246 6.19 -0.64 5.30
CA GLY A 246 7.04 -1.84 5.29
C GLY A 246 8.53 -1.54 5.56
N PHE A 247 9.05 -0.43 5.02
CA PHE A 247 10.50 -0.24 4.89
C PHE A 247 11.04 1.12 5.35
N LEU A 248 10.24 2.21 5.37
CA LEU A 248 10.80 3.54 5.66
C LEU A 248 11.10 3.74 7.14
N ALA A 249 12.27 4.29 7.43
CA ALA A 249 12.72 4.53 8.81
C ALA A 249 11.79 5.44 9.62
N CYS A 250 11.11 6.41 8.95
CA CYS A 250 10.14 7.31 9.57
C CYS A 250 8.85 6.60 9.99
N CYS A 251 8.43 5.61 9.19
CA CYS A 251 7.01 5.31 9.04
C CYS A 251 6.71 3.81 9.10
N ARG A 252 7.77 2.99 9.19
CA ARG A 252 7.65 1.54 9.24
C ARG A 252 6.82 1.07 10.43
N ASP A 253 5.85 0.23 10.15
CA ASP A 253 5.10 -0.50 11.16
C ASP A 253 5.74 -1.88 11.41
N PRO A 254 6.27 -2.17 12.59
CA PRO A 254 6.96 -3.44 12.86
C PRO A 254 6.04 -4.66 12.84
N ARG A 255 4.73 -4.49 12.78
CA ARG A 255 3.74 -5.56 12.64
C ARG A 255 3.63 -6.06 11.20
N VAL A 256 4.03 -5.24 10.20
CA VAL A 256 4.02 -5.63 8.79
C VAL A 256 5.13 -6.64 8.53
N ARG A 257 4.76 -7.80 7.99
CA ARG A 257 5.62 -8.96 7.74
C ARG A 257 5.87 -9.22 6.26
N SER A 258 5.12 -8.57 5.38
CA SER A 258 5.15 -8.78 3.94
C SER A 258 4.63 -7.55 3.22
N VAL A 259 5.16 -7.24 2.04
CA VAL A 259 4.73 -6.10 1.22
C VAL A 259 4.42 -6.57 -0.20
N ILE A 260 3.33 -6.05 -0.78
CA ILE A 260 3.03 -6.13 -2.20
C ILE A 260 2.99 -4.70 -2.74
N ALA A 261 3.94 -4.38 -3.60
CA ALA A 261 4.12 -3.10 -4.25
C ALA A 261 3.66 -3.22 -5.72
N MET A 262 2.75 -2.36 -6.17
CA MET A 262 2.11 -2.48 -7.48
C MET A 262 2.09 -1.12 -8.20
N ALA A 263 2.79 -1.01 -9.32
CA ALA A 263 2.73 0.11 -10.26
C ALA A 263 2.97 1.49 -9.61
N GLY A 264 4.00 1.65 -8.79
CA GLY A 264 4.37 2.94 -8.21
C GLY A 264 5.84 3.28 -8.41
N ASP A 265 6.19 4.54 -8.26
CA ASP A 265 7.57 5.02 -8.38
C ASP A 265 8.17 5.40 -7.02
N LEU A 266 8.96 4.50 -6.47
CA LEU A 266 9.70 4.72 -5.22
C LEU A 266 10.83 5.74 -5.36
N SER A 267 11.30 6.03 -6.58
CA SER A 267 12.38 6.99 -6.84
C SER A 267 11.93 8.43 -6.54
N ASN A 268 10.64 8.71 -6.60
CA ASN A 268 10.03 10.00 -6.27
C ASN A 268 9.82 10.22 -4.76
N ALA A 269 9.93 9.17 -3.94
CA ALA A 269 9.89 9.31 -2.49
C ALA A 269 11.20 9.98 -2.03
N ASN A 270 11.20 11.32 -1.89
CA ASN A 270 12.31 12.20 -1.54
C ASN A 270 13.34 11.58 -0.56
N ASN A 271 14.23 10.72 -1.10
CA ASN A 271 15.30 10.01 -0.40
C ASN A 271 14.91 9.48 0.99
N PRO A 272 13.90 8.60 1.08
CA PRO A 272 13.53 8.01 2.36
C PRO A 272 14.67 7.10 2.83
N SER A 273 15.04 7.21 4.09
CA SER A 273 15.94 6.23 4.69
C SER A 273 15.23 4.88 4.76
N VAL A 274 15.62 3.97 3.90
CA VAL A 274 15.09 2.60 3.91
C VAL A 274 15.70 1.82 5.07
N ARG A 275 14.87 1.07 5.77
CA ARG A 275 15.31 0.04 6.71
C ARG A 275 15.02 -1.33 6.11
N ASP A 276 16.04 -1.92 5.54
CA ASP A 276 15.97 -3.34 5.17
C ASP A 276 15.98 -4.20 6.44
N THR A 277 14.84 -4.78 6.74
CA THR A 277 14.63 -5.63 7.93
C THR A 277 14.42 -7.09 7.57
N GLY A 278 14.69 -7.46 6.31
CA GLY A 278 14.39 -8.79 5.78
C GLY A 278 12.90 -9.02 5.51
N THR A 279 12.07 -7.97 5.53
CA THR A 279 10.65 -8.06 5.14
C THR A 279 10.56 -8.40 3.65
N PRO A 280 9.95 -9.53 3.25
CA PRO A 280 9.81 -9.88 1.84
C PRO A 280 8.92 -8.89 1.09
N ILE A 281 9.23 -8.68 -0.19
CA ILE A 281 8.46 -7.83 -1.10
C ILE A 281 8.18 -8.53 -2.43
N LEU A 282 6.93 -8.43 -2.89
CA LEU A 282 6.54 -8.68 -4.27
C LEU A 282 6.30 -7.33 -4.93
N HIS A 283 7.13 -6.97 -5.91
CA HIS A 283 7.00 -5.74 -6.68
C HIS A 283 6.55 -6.07 -8.10
N ILE A 284 5.49 -5.45 -8.55
CA ILE A 284 4.86 -5.65 -9.86
C ILE A 284 4.80 -4.31 -10.57
N MET A 285 5.35 -4.25 -11.80
CA MET A 285 5.37 -3.06 -12.65
C MET A 285 4.96 -3.40 -14.08
N GLU A 286 4.30 -2.49 -14.74
CA GLU A 286 3.92 -2.63 -16.15
C GLU A 286 4.97 -2.01 -17.06
N THR A 287 5.30 -2.71 -18.17
CA THR A 287 6.23 -2.19 -19.18
C THR A 287 5.62 -1.09 -20.04
N GLY A 288 4.29 -1.02 -20.09
CA GLY A 288 3.52 0.01 -20.77
C GLY A 288 2.87 1.01 -19.82
N ASP A 289 3.38 1.15 -18.60
CA ASP A 289 2.88 2.13 -17.63
C ASP A 289 3.14 3.55 -18.14
N GLU A 290 2.06 4.33 -18.23
CA GLU A 290 2.07 5.70 -18.73
C GLU A 290 2.35 6.75 -17.63
N PHE A 291 2.30 6.35 -16.34
CA PHE A 291 2.49 7.22 -15.18
C PHE A 291 3.84 7.00 -14.52
N ASP A 292 4.20 5.74 -14.28
CA ASP A 292 5.39 5.35 -13.53
C ASP A 292 6.35 4.58 -14.43
N PRO A 293 7.40 5.26 -15.00
CA PRO A 293 8.21 4.66 -16.05
C PRO A 293 8.98 3.42 -15.59
N TYR A 294 8.62 2.27 -16.13
CA TYR A 294 9.47 1.09 -16.11
C TYR A 294 10.82 1.37 -16.85
N PRO A 295 12.00 1.04 -16.32
CA PRO A 295 12.25 0.12 -15.20
C PRO A 295 12.73 0.81 -13.90
N HIS A 296 12.47 2.09 -13.67
CA HIS A 296 13.09 2.87 -12.59
C HIS A 296 12.84 2.26 -11.20
N SER A 297 11.60 1.96 -10.86
CA SER A 297 11.28 1.43 -9.53
C SER A 297 11.89 0.05 -9.28
N ILE A 298 11.85 -0.83 -10.27
CA ILE A 298 12.51 -2.15 -10.17
C ILE A 298 14.03 -2.02 -10.02
N GLN A 299 14.66 -1.10 -10.74
CA GLN A 299 16.10 -0.84 -10.58
C GLN A 299 16.40 -0.29 -9.19
N TRP A 300 15.54 0.60 -8.67
CA TRP A 300 15.68 1.14 -7.33
C TRP A 300 15.65 0.04 -6.26
N ASP A 301 14.72 -0.93 -6.36
CA ASP A 301 14.65 -2.08 -5.46
C ASP A 301 15.91 -2.94 -5.50
N ARG A 302 16.46 -3.17 -6.69
CA ARG A 302 17.72 -3.92 -6.83
C ARG A 302 18.87 -3.26 -6.10
N ASP A 303 18.93 -1.95 -6.16
CA ASP A 303 20.05 -1.16 -5.64
C ASP A 303 19.92 -0.92 -4.12
N ASN A 304 18.70 -0.95 -3.57
CA ASN A 304 18.43 -0.51 -2.19
C ASN A 304 17.91 -1.59 -1.25
N LEU A 305 17.41 -2.73 -1.75
CA LEU A 305 16.88 -3.81 -0.92
C LEU A 305 17.73 -5.07 -0.99
N THR A 306 18.04 -5.66 0.17
CA THR A 306 18.63 -7.00 0.32
C THR A 306 17.63 -8.05 0.79
N ALA A 307 16.41 -7.63 1.14
CA ALA A 307 15.29 -8.48 1.52
C ALA A 307 14.93 -9.49 0.42
N PRO A 308 14.32 -10.63 0.75
CA PRO A 308 13.74 -11.52 -0.26
C PRO A 308 12.74 -10.75 -1.13
N ARG A 309 12.98 -10.74 -2.44
CA ARG A 309 12.17 -9.97 -3.39
C ARG A 309 11.81 -10.76 -4.64
N TRP A 310 10.63 -10.50 -5.15
CA TRP A 310 10.12 -10.98 -6.44
C TRP A 310 9.79 -9.76 -7.26
N LEU A 311 10.51 -9.55 -8.37
CA LEU A 311 10.34 -8.40 -9.25
C LEU A 311 9.66 -8.89 -10.52
N VAL A 312 8.41 -8.51 -10.72
CA VAL A 312 7.57 -8.94 -11.84
C VAL A 312 7.28 -7.75 -12.73
N SER A 313 7.55 -7.90 -14.02
CA SER A 313 7.12 -6.96 -15.04
C SER A 313 5.96 -7.54 -15.83
N LEU A 314 4.94 -6.73 -16.15
CA LEU A 314 3.76 -7.13 -16.91
C LEU A 314 3.74 -6.41 -18.26
N ASP A 315 3.36 -7.12 -19.33
CA ASP A 315 3.05 -6.49 -20.62
C ASP A 315 1.63 -5.93 -20.58
N SER A 316 1.45 -4.81 -19.90
CA SER A 316 0.18 -4.15 -19.67
C SER A 316 0.37 -2.66 -19.43
N SER A 317 -0.71 -1.94 -19.17
CA SER A 317 -0.74 -0.54 -18.71
C SER A 317 -1.14 -0.46 -17.23
N HIS A 318 -1.02 0.72 -16.63
CA HIS A 318 -1.11 1.02 -15.21
C HIS A 318 -2.29 0.39 -14.43
N VAL A 319 -3.49 0.30 -15.01
CA VAL A 319 -4.72 0.02 -14.24
C VAL A 319 -5.29 -1.40 -14.45
N PRO A 320 -5.34 -1.95 -15.70
CA PRO A 320 -6.04 -3.20 -15.97
C PRO A 320 -5.62 -4.39 -15.11
N PRO A 321 -4.31 -4.59 -14.79
CA PRO A 321 -3.86 -5.74 -14.00
C PRO A 321 -4.46 -5.84 -12.60
N TYR A 322 -5.02 -4.75 -12.09
CA TYR A 322 -5.49 -4.66 -10.71
C TYR A 322 -7.00 -4.51 -10.56
N THR A 323 -7.71 -4.25 -11.67
CA THR A 323 -9.11 -3.83 -11.64
C THR A 323 -10.02 -4.56 -12.62
N GLN A 324 -9.49 -5.24 -13.66
CA GLN A 324 -10.28 -5.77 -14.76
C GLN A 324 -10.24 -7.31 -14.83
N PRO A 325 -11.19 -8.00 -14.18
CA PRO A 325 -11.32 -9.46 -14.32
C PRO A 325 -11.46 -9.88 -15.80
N GLY A 326 -10.72 -10.92 -16.19
CA GLY A 326 -10.66 -11.42 -17.56
C GLY A 326 -9.54 -10.80 -18.40
N ASP A 327 -8.88 -9.75 -17.93
CA ASP A 327 -7.57 -9.34 -18.45
C ASP A 327 -6.51 -10.39 -18.06
N PRO A 328 -5.66 -10.87 -18.98
CA PRO A 328 -4.66 -11.89 -18.64
C PRO A 328 -3.69 -11.46 -17.54
N ALA A 329 -3.32 -10.16 -17.47
CA ALA A 329 -2.46 -9.64 -16.41
C ALA A 329 -3.19 -9.60 -15.06
N PHE A 330 -4.50 -9.29 -15.01
CA PHE A 330 -5.29 -9.37 -13.78
C PHE A 330 -5.34 -10.80 -13.22
N GLU A 331 -5.55 -11.81 -14.08
CA GLU A 331 -5.60 -13.20 -13.61
C GLU A 331 -4.23 -13.65 -13.10
N LEU A 332 -3.14 -13.25 -13.77
CA LEU A 332 -1.77 -13.51 -13.30
C LEU A 332 -1.48 -12.81 -11.97
N VAL A 333 -1.80 -11.52 -11.82
CA VAL A 333 -1.64 -10.75 -10.58
C VAL A 333 -2.44 -11.40 -9.44
N SER A 334 -3.70 -11.77 -9.70
CA SER A 334 -4.53 -12.46 -8.71
C SER A 334 -3.89 -13.75 -8.22
N GLN A 335 -3.31 -14.54 -9.13
CA GLN A 335 -2.67 -15.82 -8.81
C GLN A 335 -1.37 -15.62 -8.02
N ILE A 336 -0.47 -14.75 -8.49
CA ILE A 336 0.85 -14.57 -7.87
C ILE A 336 0.78 -13.87 -6.52
N THR A 337 -0.15 -12.90 -6.34
CA THR A 337 -0.32 -12.22 -5.06
C THR A 337 -0.86 -13.15 -3.99
N VAL A 338 -1.82 -14.03 -4.31
CA VAL A 338 -2.29 -15.08 -3.38
C VAL A 338 -1.17 -16.05 -3.03
N ALA A 339 -0.43 -16.56 -4.03
CA ALA A 339 0.69 -17.48 -3.79
C ALA A 339 1.77 -16.84 -2.91
N TYR A 340 2.10 -15.57 -3.17
CA TYR A 340 3.05 -14.81 -2.38
C TYR A 340 2.58 -14.60 -0.93
N LEU A 341 1.33 -14.23 -0.71
CA LEU A 341 0.75 -14.09 0.63
C LEU A 341 0.70 -15.43 1.38
N ASP A 342 0.31 -16.52 0.71
CA ASP A 342 0.32 -17.86 1.30
C ASP A 342 1.74 -18.26 1.76
N GLY A 343 2.74 -17.96 0.94
CA GLY A 343 4.14 -18.25 1.25
C GLY A 343 4.71 -17.40 2.40
N THR A 344 4.34 -16.13 2.45
CA THR A 344 4.92 -15.17 3.41
C THR A 344 4.13 -15.07 4.72
N LEU A 345 2.80 -15.21 4.70
CA LEU A 345 1.95 -15.06 5.87
C LEU A 345 1.39 -16.39 6.40
N LYS A 346 0.99 -17.33 5.52
CA LYS A 346 0.37 -18.59 5.98
C LYS A 346 1.36 -19.71 6.25
N GLY A 347 2.66 -19.50 6.01
CA GLY A 347 3.71 -20.47 6.31
C GLY A 347 3.96 -21.51 5.22
N HIS A 348 3.37 -21.35 4.04
CA HIS A 348 3.52 -22.24 2.88
C HIS A 348 4.63 -21.75 1.95
N ARG A 349 5.88 -21.82 2.39
CA ARG A 349 7.04 -21.28 1.66
C ARG A 349 7.19 -21.84 0.25
N GLU A 350 6.75 -23.05 0.00
CA GLU A 350 6.70 -23.69 -1.33
C GLU A 350 5.83 -22.91 -2.32
N ARG A 351 4.82 -22.16 -1.83
CA ARG A 351 3.97 -21.30 -2.67
C ARG A 351 4.74 -20.14 -3.31
N LEU A 352 5.89 -19.78 -2.77
CA LEU A 352 6.74 -18.74 -3.35
C LEU A 352 7.36 -19.19 -4.68
N ASP A 353 7.53 -20.50 -4.90
CA ASP A 353 7.94 -21.04 -6.20
C ASP A 353 6.81 -20.96 -7.23
N ASP A 354 5.54 -20.98 -6.77
CA ASP A 354 4.39 -20.80 -7.65
C ASP A 354 4.32 -19.38 -8.23
N VAL A 355 4.79 -18.37 -7.49
CA VAL A 355 4.92 -17.00 -8.04
C VAL A 355 5.77 -17.02 -9.30
N THR A 356 6.95 -17.62 -9.23
CA THR A 356 7.86 -17.73 -10.37
C THR A 356 7.28 -18.59 -11.49
N SER A 357 6.73 -19.75 -11.12
CA SER A 357 6.21 -20.72 -12.09
C SER A 357 5.02 -20.16 -12.88
N ALA A 358 4.13 -19.41 -12.21
CA ALA A 358 2.98 -18.77 -12.84
C ALA A 358 3.40 -17.72 -13.88
N VAL A 359 4.39 -16.88 -13.56
CA VAL A 359 4.91 -15.88 -14.50
C VAL A 359 5.61 -16.52 -15.67
N VAL A 360 6.50 -17.50 -15.42
CA VAL A 360 7.25 -18.23 -16.46
C VAL A 360 6.33 -18.99 -17.40
N ALA A 361 5.18 -19.48 -16.91
CA ALA A 361 4.18 -20.15 -17.74
C ALA A 361 3.42 -19.21 -18.68
N GLN A 362 3.51 -17.88 -18.48
CA GLN A 362 2.79 -16.87 -19.25
C GLN A 362 3.73 -15.77 -19.77
N PRO A 363 4.75 -16.12 -20.62
CA PRO A 363 5.78 -15.18 -21.02
C PRO A 363 5.29 -14.04 -21.93
N SER A 364 4.08 -14.14 -22.46
CA SER A 364 3.41 -13.06 -23.20
C SER A 364 2.63 -12.10 -22.29
N VAL A 365 2.56 -12.36 -20.99
CA VAL A 365 1.85 -11.53 -20.01
C VAL A 365 2.82 -10.87 -19.06
N GLY A 366 3.91 -11.56 -18.70
CA GLY A 366 4.90 -10.99 -17.80
C GLY A 366 6.23 -11.72 -17.76
N ALA A 367 7.19 -11.10 -17.09
CA ALA A 367 8.50 -11.65 -16.80
C ALA A 367 8.84 -11.47 -15.31
N ILE A 368 9.71 -12.32 -14.77
CA ILE A 368 10.12 -12.24 -13.36
C ILE A 368 11.63 -12.25 -13.24
N GLU A 369 12.14 -11.43 -12.35
CA GLU A 369 13.54 -11.40 -11.95
C GLU A 369 13.66 -11.74 -10.45
N ARG A 370 14.77 -12.39 -10.07
CA ARG A 370 15.10 -12.75 -8.68
C ARG A 370 16.34 -12.03 -8.19
#